data_a7e838513010a08b6ab5cb204f383ee3
#
_entry.id   a7e838513010a08b6ab5cb204f383ee3
#
_cell.length_a   1.000
_cell.length_b   1.000
_cell.length_c   1.000
_cell.angle_alpha   90.00
_cell.angle_beta   90.00
_cell.angle_gamma   90.00
#
_symmetry.space_group_name_H-M   'P 1'
#
loop_
_entity.id
_entity.type
_entity.pdbx_description
1 polymer ?
#
loop_
_entity_poly.entity_id
_entity_poly.type
_entity_poly.pdbx_seq_one_letter_code
_entity_poly.pdbx_strand_id
1 'polypeptide(L)'
;MAKSNEHRTLGRRGFMKTAAAGTLILGARSALGAAANETLEIGIIGCGGRGPWIGDLFQKNSATRVVAVHDPFKDRAAHAGEMLKVPENRQYTGLDGYHDLIASGVDAVAIISPPYFHPEQTVAALEAGKHVYLAKPIAVDVPGCNTIVDAANKHAATLCTWVDFQTRQHPFYINAIQRLHGGLLGEPVMGQAYYYARRLNIKMEPGTEEARLRNWVFDIALSGDIIVEQNVHMLDVANWMLKSHPLRACGTGGRKARVDVGDCWDHFVVTYWYPNDVIIDFSSGQFVHAFEDLCTRLHCTTGSIDTHYGGEVVVEGTSEAYRPGATTAIYQEGAVANIQAFHAA
;
A
#
# COMPACT_ATOMS: atom_id res chain seq x y z
N MET A 1 52.62 -1.94 24.95
CA MET A 1 51.97 -2.68 23.85
C MET A 1 50.47 -2.36 23.93
N ALA A 2 50.05 -1.38 23.17
CA ALA A 2 48.64 -0.95 23.08
C ALA A 2 48.05 -1.48 21.77
N LYS A 3 46.96 -2.25 21.86
CA LYS A 3 46.20 -2.72 20.69
C LYS A 3 45.23 -1.62 20.26
N SER A 4 45.41 -1.11 19.05
CA SER A 4 44.50 -0.18 18.41
C SER A 4 43.24 -0.91 17.94
N ASN A 5 42.08 -0.45 18.40
CA ASN A 5 40.77 -0.80 17.85
C ASN A 5 40.53 0.00 16.56
N GLU A 6 40.61 -0.67 15.43
CA GLU A 6 40.16 -0.08 14.15
C GLU A 6 38.61 -0.16 14.06
N HIS A 7 37.97 1.00 14.22
CA HIS A 7 36.57 1.18 13.81
C HIS A 7 36.50 1.17 12.27
N ARG A 8 36.04 0.07 11.69
CA ARG A 8 35.66 -0.01 10.28
C ARG A 8 34.41 0.85 10.05
N THR A 9 34.59 2.08 9.60
CA THR A 9 33.51 2.88 9.01
C THR A 9 33.14 2.29 7.66
N LEU A 10 31.90 1.81 7.56
CA LEU A 10 31.31 1.41 6.28
C LEU A 10 31.21 2.65 5.37
N GLY A 11 32.03 2.70 4.33
CA GLY A 11 32.06 3.80 3.38
C GLY A 11 30.77 3.89 2.57
N ARG A 12 30.43 5.10 2.13
CA ARG A 12 29.26 5.44 1.28
C ARG A 12 28.98 4.47 0.12
N ARG A 13 29.99 3.79 -0.43
CA ARG A 13 29.84 2.76 -1.48
C ARG A 13 29.22 1.44 -1.00
N GLY A 14 29.30 1.11 0.29
CA GLY A 14 28.65 -0.08 0.86
C GLY A 14 27.14 0.12 1.02
N PHE A 15 26.73 1.34 1.38
CA PHE A 15 25.34 1.70 1.56
C PHE A 15 24.55 1.77 0.22
N MET A 16 25.19 2.20 -0.87
CA MET A 16 24.54 2.31 -2.18
C MET A 16 24.31 0.98 -2.91
N LYS A 17 24.89 -0.12 -2.46
CA LYS A 17 24.62 -1.45 -3.03
C LYS A 17 23.39 -2.14 -2.45
N THR A 18 22.85 -1.66 -1.33
CA THR A 18 21.66 -2.22 -0.65
C THR A 18 20.37 -1.44 -0.94
N ALA A 19 20.47 -0.24 -1.52
CA ALA A 19 19.31 0.63 -1.79
C ALA A 19 18.71 0.49 -3.20
N ALA A 20 19.21 -0.44 -4.03
CA ALA A 20 18.79 -0.60 -5.43
C ALA A 20 17.73 -1.69 -5.67
N ALA A 21 16.98 -2.10 -4.66
CA ALA A 21 15.86 -3.01 -4.83
C ALA A 21 14.65 -2.46 -4.08
N GLY A 22 13.99 -1.51 -4.69
CA GLY A 22 12.71 -0.94 -4.21
C GLY A 22 11.51 -1.86 -4.48
N THR A 23 11.66 -3.14 -4.28
CA THR A 23 10.60 -4.10 -4.04
C THR A 23 11.07 -4.90 -2.84
N LEU A 24 10.39 -4.82 -1.71
CA LEU A 24 10.51 -5.79 -0.63
C LEU A 24 9.93 -7.13 -1.14
N ILE A 25 10.58 -7.73 -2.12
CA ILE A 25 10.53 -9.15 -2.36
C ILE A 25 11.62 -9.70 -1.43
N LEU A 26 11.29 -9.85 -0.17
CA LEU A 26 12.02 -10.75 0.70
C LEU A 26 11.69 -12.14 0.19
N GLY A 27 12.53 -12.63 -0.73
CA GLY A 27 12.36 -13.93 -1.33
C GLY A 27 12.35 -15.02 -0.26
N ALA A 28 11.17 -15.56 0.01
CA ALA A 28 11.08 -16.90 0.48
C ALA A 28 11.81 -17.77 -0.58
N ARG A 29 12.95 -18.33 -0.24
CA ARG A 29 13.50 -19.46 -1.01
C ARG A 29 12.40 -20.50 -1.00
N SER A 30 11.75 -20.68 -2.14
CA SER A 30 10.76 -21.72 -2.38
C SER A 30 11.20 -22.99 -1.69
N ALA A 31 10.38 -23.47 -0.77
CA ALA A 31 10.32 -24.88 -0.45
C ALA A 31 9.84 -25.59 -1.72
N LEU A 32 10.78 -25.89 -2.61
CA LEU A 32 10.55 -26.76 -3.76
C LEU A 32 10.20 -28.14 -3.20
N GLY A 33 8.90 -28.39 -3.04
CA GLY A 33 8.42 -29.69 -2.58
C GLY A 33 7.05 -29.75 -1.93
N ALA A 34 6.40 -28.62 -1.62
CA ALA A 34 4.99 -28.66 -1.22
C ALA A 34 4.12 -28.75 -2.48
N ALA A 35 3.20 -29.69 -2.51
CA ALA A 35 2.39 -30.03 -3.66
C ALA A 35 1.66 -28.79 -4.19
N ALA A 36 1.71 -28.59 -5.51
CA ALA A 36 1.01 -27.54 -6.26
C ALA A 36 -0.54 -27.62 -6.19
N ASN A 37 -1.08 -28.25 -5.16
CA ASN A 37 -2.50 -28.52 -4.94
C ASN A 37 -3.00 -28.14 -3.54
N GLU A 38 -2.20 -27.54 -2.66
CA GLU A 38 -2.71 -27.12 -1.34
C GLU A 38 -3.36 -25.75 -1.46
N THR A 39 -4.63 -25.69 -1.09
CA THR A 39 -5.40 -24.44 -1.02
C THR A 39 -4.94 -23.65 0.19
N LEU A 40 -4.40 -22.42 0.00
CA LEU A 40 -4.02 -21.51 1.06
C LEU A 40 -5.26 -21.08 1.86
N GLU A 41 -5.28 -21.28 3.17
CA GLU A 41 -6.34 -20.82 4.05
C GLU A 41 -6.01 -19.44 4.63
N ILE A 42 -6.83 -18.44 4.30
CA ILE A 42 -6.59 -17.05 4.70
C ILE A 42 -7.70 -16.52 5.61
N GLY A 43 -7.31 -15.71 6.60
CA GLY A 43 -8.21 -14.89 7.42
C GLY A 43 -8.23 -13.43 6.96
N ILE A 44 -9.40 -12.78 7.00
CA ILE A 44 -9.55 -11.36 6.69
C ILE A 44 -9.72 -10.56 7.97
N ILE A 45 -8.80 -9.64 8.25
CA ILE A 45 -8.87 -8.70 9.39
C ILE A 45 -9.28 -7.33 8.86
N GLY A 46 -10.45 -6.83 9.29
CA GLY A 46 -11.06 -5.60 8.77
C GLY A 46 -12.07 -5.90 7.65
N CYS A 47 -13.35 -5.95 8.02
CA CYS A 47 -14.47 -6.31 7.15
C CYS A 47 -15.33 -5.10 6.74
N GLY A 48 -14.72 -3.93 6.59
CA GLY A 48 -15.35 -2.77 5.97
C GLY A 48 -15.65 -3.00 4.47
N GLY A 49 -15.59 -1.95 3.66
CA GLY A 49 -15.88 -2.11 2.23
C GLY A 49 -14.83 -2.93 1.46
N ARG A 50 -13.53 -2.75 1.81
CA ARG A 50 -12.42 -3.37 1.06
C ARG A 50 -12.14 -4.82 1.45
N GLY A 51 -12.22 -5.18 2.74
CA GLY A 51 -11.86 -6.52 3.21
C GLY A 51 -12.65 -7.65 2.53
N PRO A 52 -14.00 -7.62 2.54
CA PRO A 52 -14.80 -8.63 1.85
C PRO A 52 -14.54 -8.69 0.35
N TRP A 53 -14.32 -7.55 -0.31
CA TRP A 53 -13.98 -7.49 -1.73
C TRP A 53 -12.60 -8.13 -2.02
N ILE A 54 -11.58 -7.86 -1.22
CA ILE A 54 -10.26 -8.51 -1.33
C ILE A 54 -10.38 -10.02 -1.08
N GLY A 55 -11.16 -10.44 -0.08
CA GLY A 55 -11.43 -11.86 0.19
C GLY A 55 -12.06 -12.58 -1.00
N ASP A 56 -13.04 -11.95 -1.64
CA ASP A 56 -13.67 -12.47 -2.87
C ASP A 56 -12.69 -12.56 -4.04
N LEU A 57 -11.81 -11.56 -4.22
CA LEU A 57 -10.77 -11.61 -5.23
C LEU A 57 -9.75 -12.73 -4.97
N PHE A 58 -9.35 -12.98 -3.71
CA PHE A 58 -8.50 -14.12 -3.35
C PHE A 58 -9.14 -15.44 -3.80
N GLN A 59 -10.41 -15.67 -3.44
CA GLN A 59 -11.11 -16.90 -3.80
C GLN A 59 -11.31 -17.10 -5.30
N LYS A 60 -11.42 -16.00 -6.07
CA LYS A 60 -11.66 -16.05 -7.52
C LYS A 60 -10.39 -16.14 -8.36
N ASN A 61 -9.27 -15.63 -7.87
CA ASN A 61 -8.08 -15.39 -8.70
C ASN A 61 -6.82 -16.12 -8.22
N SER A 62 -6.91 -16.91 -7.15
CA SER A 62 -5.81 -17.73 -6.63
C SER A 62 -6.35 -19.01 -6.00
N ALA A 63 -5.48 -19.98 -5.73
CA ALA A 63 -5.83 -21.19 -4.99
C ALA A 63 -5.92 -20.88 -3.49
N THR A 64 -6.84 -19.98 -3.12
CA THR A 64 -6.99 -19.51 -1.75
C THR A 64 -8.46 -19.63 -1.30
N ARG A 65 -8.66 -20.00 -0.05
CA ARG A 65 -9.96 -20.06 0.61
C ARG A 65 -9.98 -19.12 1.82
N VAL A 66 -10.94 -18.21 1.89
CA VAL A 66 -11.19 -17.42 3.09
C VAL A 66 -11.91 -18.29 4.09
N VAL A 67 -11.30 -18.53 5.25
CA VAL A 67 -11.82 -19.46 6.27
C VAL A 67 -12.17 -18.78 7.60
N ALA A 68 -11.79 -17.52 7.77
CA ALA A 68 -12.07 -16.73 8.97
C ALA A 68 -12.18 -15.24 8.61
N VAL A 69 -13.00 -14.51 9.35
CA VAL A 69 -13.14 -13.05 9.20
C VAL A 69 -13.17 -12.38 10.57
N HIS A 70 -12.67 -11.17 10.66
CA HIS A 70 -12.68 -10.34 11.86
C HIS A 70 -13.01 -8.89 11.53
N ASP A 71 -13.90 -8.29 12.30
CA ASP A 71 -14.12 -6.84 12.38
C ASP A 71 -14.58 -6.49 13.80
N PRO A 72 -14.17 -5.36 14.39
CA PRO A 72 -14.70 -4.94 15.69
C PRO A 72 -16.24 -4.93 15.77
N PHE A 73 -16.91 -4.67 14.65
CA PHE A 73 -18.34 -4.57 14.54
C PHE A 73 -18.98 -5.87 14.03
N LYS A 74 -19.89 -6.42 14.84
CA LYS A 74 -20.58 -7.69 14.54
C LYS A 74 -21.32 -7.68 13.19
N ASP A 75 -21.96 -6.57 12.85
CA ASP A 75 -22.66 -6.41 11.57
C ASP A 75 -21.72 -6.54 10.36
N ARG A 76 -20.51 -6.00 10.46
CA ARG A 76 -19.49 -6.11 9.40
C ARG A 76 -18.90 -7.51 9.30
N ALA A 77 -18.59 -8.14 10.44
CA ALA A 77 -18.10 -9.52 10.46
C ALA A 77 -19.14 -10.49 9.89
N ALA A 78 -20.42 -10.34 10.26
CA ALA A 78 -21.52 -11.15 9.76
C ALA A 78 -21.74 -10.97 8.25
N HIS A 79 -21.75 -9.73 7.76
CA HIS A 79 -21.87 -9.45 6.32
C HIS A 79 -20.71 -10.06 5.51
N ALA A 80 -19.48 -9.94 6.02
CA ALA A 80 -18.32 -10.56 5.38
C ALA A 80 -18.41 -12.09 5.40
N GLY A 81 -18.87 -12.66 6.52
CA GLY A 81 -19.09 -14.10 6.67
C GLY A 81 -20.10 -14.63 5.66
N GLU A 82 -21.22 -13.94 5.45
CA GLU A 82 -22.21 -14.31 4.44
C GLU A 82 -21.62 -14.24 3.03
N MET A 83 -20.97 -13.12 2.68
CA MET A 83 -20.42 -12.89 1.35
C MET A 83 -19.31 -13.89 0.98
N LEU A 84 -18.43 -14.22 1.94
CA LEU A 84 -17.28 -15.09 1.74
C LEU A 84 -17.55 -16.56 2.13
N LYS A 85 -18.76 -16.88 2.58
CA LYS A 85 -19.20 -18.21 3.05
C LYS A 85 -18.40 -18.73 4.25
N VAL A 86 -18.06 -17.83 5.17
CA VAL A 86 -17.37 -18.17 6.43
C VAL A 86 -18.41 -18.45 7.51
N PRO A 87 -18.38 -19.61 8.19
CA PRO A 87 -19.37 -19.97 9.20
C PRO A 87 -19.29 -19.07 10.44
N GLU A 88 -20.40 -18.91 11.16
CA GLU A 88 -20.52 -17.95 12.28
C GLU A 88 -19.46 -18.19 13.37
N ASN A 89 -19.11 -19.44 13.67
CA ASN A 89 -18.10 -19.79 14.65
C ASN A 89 -16.66 -19.44 14.23
N ARG A 90 -16.46 -18.86 13.04
CA ARG A 90 -15.18 -18.33 12.52
C ARG A 90 -15.29 -16.85 12.16
N GLN A 91 -16.29 -16.18 12.69
CA GLN A 91 -16.51 -14.72 12.57
C GLN A 91 -16.17 -14.08 13.92
N TYR A 92 -15.03 -13.45 14.01
CA TYR A 92 -14.48 -12.88 15.23
C TYR A 92 -14.83 -11.40 15.34
N THR A 93 -15.09 -10.91 16.55
CA THR A 93 -15.53 -9.52 16.79
C THR A 93 -14.82 -8.89 17.98
N GLY A 94 -14.96 -7.57 18.14
CA GLY A 94 -14.24 -6.80 19.16
C GLY A 94 -12.85 -6.36 18.69
N LEU A 95 -12.25 -5.41 19.38
CA LEU A 95 -10.96 -4.87 18.97
C LEU A 95 -9.83 -5.91 18.97
N ASP A 96 -9.86 -6.84 19.91
CA ASP A 96 -8.82 -7.87 20.11
C ASP A 96 -9.16 -9.21 19.40
N GLY A 97 -10.34 -9.33 18.78
CA GLY A 97 -10.80 -10.57 18.14
C GLY A 97 -9.92 -11.04 16.98
N TYR A 98 -9.03 -10.21 16.48
CA TYR A 98 -8.04 -10.60 15.47
C TYR A 98 -7.02 -11.63 16.01
N HIS A 99 -6.76 -11.66 17.32
CA HIS A 99 -5.91 -12.69 17.94
C HIS A 99 -6.53 -14.08 17.81
N ASP A 100 -7.84 -14.19 18.04
CA ASP A 100 -8.57 -15.46 17.88
C ASP A 100 -8.59 -15.91 16.42
N LEU A 101 -8.72 -14.97 15.47
CA LEU A 101 -8.60 -15.26 14.05
C LEU A 101 -7.21 -15.80 13.73
N ILE A 102 -6.14 -15.15 14.17
CA ILE A 102 -4.75 -15.58 13.94
C ILE A 102 -4.52 -16.99 14.52
N ALA A 103 -5.07 -17.26 15.72
CA ALA A 103 -4.96 -18.55 16.39
C ALA A 103 -5.84 -19.66 15.77
N SER A 104 -6.75 -19.33 14.86
CA SER A 104 -7.76 -20.24 14.30
C SER A 104 -7.25 -21.25 13.27
N GLY A 105 -5.92 -21.32 13.06
CA GLY A 105 -5.30 -22.28 12.14
C GLY A 105 -5.18 -21.82 10.69
N VAL A 106 -5.37 -20.53 10.40
CA VAL A 106 -5.11 -19.94 9.07
C VAL A 106 -3.63 -20.02 8.69
N ASP A 107 -3.30 -20.08 7.41
CA ASP A 107 -1.93 -20.03 6.90
C ASP A 107 -1.45 -18.58 6.73
N ALA A 108 -2.37 -17.71 6.34
CA ALA A 108 -2.12 -16.30 6.07
C ALA A 108 -3.22 -15.41 6.62
N VAL A 109 -2.92 -14.12 6.76
CA VAL A 109 -3.91 -13.09 7.05
C VAL A 109 -3.83 -11.96 6.03
N ALA A 110 -4.99 -11.44 5.62
CA ALA A 110 -5.11 -10.18 4.91
C ALA A 110 -5.55 -9.10 5.89
N ILE A 111 -4.66 -8.17 6.21
CA ILE A 111 -4.90 -7.06 7.13
C ILE A 111 -5.40 -5.87 6.33
N ILE A 112 -6.71 -5.58 6.44
CA ILE A 112 -7.44 -4.54 5.70
C ILE A 112 -8.16 -3.58 6.68
N SER A 113 -7.73 -3.56 7.91
CA SER A 113 -8.17 -2.66 8.97
C SER A 113 -7.70 -1.22 8.74
N PRO A 114 -8.10 -0.23 9.54
CA PRO A 114 -7.49 1.10 9.50
C PRO A 114 -5.98 1.04 9.80
N PRO A 115 -5.15 1.86 9.15
CA PRO A 115 -3.68 1.74 9.22
C PRO A 115 -3.08 1.97 10.62
N TYR A 116 -3.82 2.57 11.54
CA TYR A 116 -3.46 2.65 12.95
C TYR A 116 -3.22 1.26 13.58
N PHE A 117 -4.01 0.26 13.21
CA PHE A 117 -3.94 -1.09 13.76
C PHE A 117 -2.94 -2.00 13.03
N HIS A 118 -2.44 -1.60 11.88
CA HIS A 118 -1.57 -2.42 11.04
C HIS A 118 -0.29 -2.90 11.75
N PRO A 119 0.45 -2.04 12.51
CA PRO A 119 1.68 -2.48 13.15
C PRO A 119 1.46 -3.63 14.14
N GLU A 120 0.48 -3.48 15.03
CA GLU A 120 0.16 -4.48 16.05
C GLU A 120 -0.31 -5.80 15.43
N GLN A 121 -1.26 -5.72 14.48
CA GLN A 121 -1.82 -6.89 13.81
C GLN A 121 -0.78 -7.61 12.95
N THR A 122 0.12 -6.87 12.28
CA THR A 122 1.20 -7.45 11.49
C THR A 122 2.20 -8.19 12.35
N VAL A 123 2.64 -7.59 13.47
CA VAL A 123 3.55 -8.23 14.42
C VAL A 123 2.93 -9.50 14.98
N ALA A 124 1.67 -9.44 15.46
CA ALA A 124 0.97 -10.60 16.00
C ALA A 124 0.87 -11.74 14.98
N ALA A 125 0.56 -11.44 13.72
CA ALA A 125 0.47 -12.44 12.66
C ALA A 125 1.81 -13.11 12.36
N LEU A 126 2.87 -12.30 12.20
CA LEU A 126 4.22 -12.81 11.90
C LEU A 126 4.79 -13.62 13.06
N GLU A 127 4.60 -13.19 14.31
CA GLU A 127 5.03 -13.95 15.50
C GLU A 127 4.26 -15.26 15.68
N ALA A 128 3.02 -15.34 15.20
CA ALA A 128 2.23 -16.56 15.12
C ALA A 128 2.56 -17.44 13.90
N GLY A 129 3.57 -17.08 13.10
CA GLY A 129 4.00 -17.84 11.93
C GLY A 129 3.05 -17.75 10.73
N LYS A 130 2.33 -16.62 10.56
CA LYS A 130 1.40 -16.43 9.45
C LYS A 130 1.99 -15.51 8.37
N HIS A 131 1.76 -15.85 7.09
CA HIS A 131 2.00 -14.93 5.99
C HIS A 131 1.07 -13.72 6.08
N VAL A 132 1.52 -12.56 5.63
CA VAL A 132 0.76 -11.30 5.75
C VAL A 132 0.58 -10.63 4.39
N TYR A 133 -0.67 -10.42 4.00
CA TYR A 133 -1.07 -9.49 2.95
C TYR A 133 -1.59 -8.22 3.61
N LEU A 134 -0.86 -7.12 3.48
CA LEU A 134 -1.11 -5.87 4.21
C LEU A 134 -1.64 -4.78 3.28
N ALA A 135 -2.76 -4.17 3.60
CA ALA A 135 -3.24 -3.01 2.87
C ALA A 135 -2.27 -1.82 3.01
N LYS A 136 -2.18 -1.00 1.96
CA LYS A 136 -1.56 0.34 2.05
C LYS A 136 -2.49 1.30 2.84
N PRO A 137 -1.99 2.35 3.47
CA PRO A 137 -0.60 2.55 3.87
C PRO A 137 -0.20 1.53 4.94
N ILE A 138 1.08 1.25 5.06
CA ILE A 138 1.53 0.23 6.02
C ILE A 138 1.29 0.64 7.47
N ALA A 139 1.38 1.94 7.79
CA ALA A 139 1.04 2.51 9.09
C ALA A 139 0.65 4.00 8.94
N VAL A 140 0.27 4.64 10.04
CA VAL A 140 -0.06 6.08 10.09
C VAL A 140 1.15 6.96 10.29
N ASP A 141 2.26 6.42 10.79
CA ASP A 141 3.46 7.16 11.15
C ASP A 141 4.76 6.36 10.92
N VAL A 142 5.90 7.02 11.07
CA VAL A 142 7.23 6.42 10.89
C VAL A 142 7.53 5.32 11.93
N PRO A 143 7.24 5.49 13.23
CA PRO A 143 7.44 4.41 14.21
C PRO A 143 6.67 3.13 13.84
N GLY A 144 5.40 3.26 13.44
CA GLY A 144 4.59 2.12 12.99
C GLY A 144 5.16 1.47 11.73
N CYS A 145 5.61 2.26 10.75
CA CYS A 145 6.30 1.74 9.58
C CYS A 145 7.55 0.94 9.95
N ASN A 146 8.39 1.46 10.84
CA ASN A 146 9.61 0.78 11.29
C ASN A 146 9.27 -0.53 12.04
N THR A 147 8.25 -0.53 12.89
CA THR A 147 7.77 -1.74 13.58
C THR A 147 7.42 -2.85 12.59
N ILE A 148 6.71 -2.52 11.51
CA ILE A 148 6.35 -3.51 10.48
C ILE A 148 7.57 -3.98 9.71
N VAL A 149 8.48 -3.08 9.32
CA VAL A 149 9.70 -3.42 8.59
C VAL A 149 10.60 -4.34 9.43
N ASP A 150 10.78 -4.03 10.71
CA ASP A 150 11.59 -4.84 11.63
C ASP A 150 10.99 -6.24 11.82
N ALA A 151 9.67 -6.34 12.01
CA ALA A 151 8.98 -7.62 12.12
C ALA A 151 9.06 -8.43 10.82
N ALA A 152 8.82 -7.80 9.66
CA ALA A 152 8.94 -8.45 8.37
C ALA A 152 10.36 -8.98 8.13
N ASN A 153 11.39 -8.17 8.41
CA ASN A 153 12.79 -8.58 8.29
C ASN A 153 13.15 -9.76 9.20
N LYS A 154 12.65 -9.74 10.45
CA LYS A 154 12.88 -10.83 11.42
C LYS A 154 12.37 -12.18 10.91
N HIS A 155 11.26 -12.20 10.19
CA HIS A 155 10.60 -13.41 9.72
C HIS A 155 10.80 -13.70 8.22
N ALA A 156 11.56 -12.89 7.49
CA ALA A 156 11.72 -12.95 6.04
C ALA A 156 12.25 -14.27 5.47
N ALA A 157 12.91 -15.11 6.30
CA ALA A 157 13.42 -16.38 5.86
C ALA A 157 12.31 -17.44 5.64
N THR A 158 11.15 -17.28 6.26
CA THR A 158 10.07 -18.28 6.28
C THR A 158 8.69 -17.73 5.96
N LEU A 159 8.48 -16.43 6.11
CA LEU A 159 7.17 -15.80 5.93
C LEU A 159 7.23 -14.70 4.88
N CYS A 160 6.16 -14.62 4.08
CA CYS A 160 5.94 -13.54 3.14
C CYS A 160 5.18 -12.40 3.84
N THR A 161 5.69 -11.17 3.70
CA THR A 161 4.95 -9.94 4.02
C THR A 161 4.80 -9.14 2.74
N TRP A 162 3.58 -8.96 2.26
CA TRP A 162 3.26 -8.32 0.99
C TRP A 162 2.40 -7.08 1.19
N VAL A 163 2.75 -5.97 0.55
CA VAL A 163 1.98 -4.73 0.66
C VAL A 163 1.14 -4.50 -0.60
N ASP A 164 -0.15 -4.23 -0.42
CA ASP A 164 -1.12 -4.04 -1.49
C ASP A 164 -1.03 -2.64 -2.13
N PHE A 165 0.01 -2.43 -2.95
CA PHE A 165 0.09 -1.31 -3.88
C PHE A 165 -0.27 -1.76 -5.29
N GLN A 166 -1.51 -1.51 -5.73
CA GLN A 166 -2.04 -1.99 -7.02
C GLN A 166 -1.18 -1.59 -8.22
N THR A 167 -0.70 -0.34 -8.25
CA THR A 167 0.15 0.19 -9.32
C THR A 167 1.43 -0.61 -9.50
N ARG A 168 2.00 -1.14 -8.41
CA ARG A 168 3.25 -1.90 -8.40
C ARG A 168 3.17 -3.23 -9.16
N GLN A 169 1.99 -3.81 -9.30
CA GLN A 169 1.76 -5.07 -10.01
C GLN A 169 0.99 -4.89 -11.33
N HIS A 170 0.54 -3.67 -11.64
CA HIS A 170 -0.19 -3.43 -12.88
C HIS A 170 0.76 -3.43 -14.09
N PRO A 171 0.49 -4.25 -15.15
CA PRO A 171 1.41 -4.42 -16.27
C PRO A 171 1.77 -3.12 -16.99
N PHE A 172 0.83 -2.18 -17.14
CA PHE A 172 1.10 -0.90 -17.82
C PHE A 172 2.13 -0.07 -17.05
N TYR A 173 2.00 0.00 -15.72
CA TYR A 173 2.95 0.69 -14.87
C TYR A 173 4.32 0.02 -14.87
N ILE A 174 4.36 -1.31 -14.71
CA ILE A 174 5.62 -2.07 -14.74
C ILE A 174 6.37 -1.80 -16.04
N ASN A 175 5.69 -1.92 -17.19
CA ASN A 175 6.30 -1.71 -18.50
C ASN A 175 6.76 -0.25 -18.72
N ALA A 176 5.98 0.72 -18.26
CA ALA A 176 6.35 2.14 -18.37
C ALA A 176 7.60 2.45 -17.53
N ILE A 177 7.61 1.98 -16.27
CA ILE A 177 8.73 2.21 -15.36
C ILE A 177 10.00 1.45 -15.78
N GLN A 178 9.86 0.25 -16.35
CA GLN A 178 11.01 -0.46 -16.92
C GLN A 178 11.70 0.34 -18.05
N ARG A 179 10.92 1.04 -18.90
CA ARG A 179 11.46 1.92 -19.95
C ARG A 179 12.18 3.12 -19.37
N LEU A 180 11.62 3.77 -18.36
CA LEU A 180 12.28 4.84 -17.63
C LEU A 180 13.61 4.35 -17.02
N HIS A 181 13.56 3.22 -16.32
CA HIS A 181 14.76 2.65 -15.67
C HIS A 181 15.78 2.10 -16.67
N GLY A 182 15.37 1.77 -17.88
CA GLY A 182 16.22 1.38 -19.00
C GLY A 182 16.92 2.56 -19.69
N GLY A 183 16.65 3.80 -19.25
CA GLY A 183 17.32 5.01 -19.77
C GLY A 183 16.68 5.60 -21.03
N LEU A 184 15.51 5.12 -21.48
CA LEU A 184 14.83 5.61 -22.68
C LEU A 184 14.57 7.13 -22.64
N LEU A 185 14.33 7.67 -21.45
CA LEU A 185 13.91 9.05 -21.24
C LEU A 185 15.06 10.00 -20.85
N GLY A 186 16.29 9.49 -20.70
CA GLY A 186 17.42 10.26 -20.16
C GLY A 186 17.32 10.48 -18.65
N GLU A 187 17.92 11.57 -18.16
CA GLU A 187 17.97 11.86 -16.73
C GLU A 187 16.68 12.55 -16.24
N PRO A 188 16.12 12.17 -15.09
CA PRO A 188 15.00 12.87 -14.45
C PRO A 188 15.32 14.33 -14.14
N VAL A 189 14.38 15.25 -14.41
CA VAL A 189 14.53 16.69 -14.16
C VAL A 189 13.52 17.19 -13.15
N MET A 190 12.24 17.03 -13.44
CA MET A 190 11.15 17.45 -12.57
C MET A 190 9.88 16.64 -12.84
N GLY A 191 8.97 16.66 -11.91
CA GLY A 191 7.69 16.00 -12.10
C GLY A 191 6.55 16.62 -11.30
N GLN A 192 5.39 16.05 -11.51
CA GLN A 192 4.16 16.40 -10.83
C GLN A 192 3.48 15.14 -10.32
N ALA A 193 2.92 15.20 -9.11
CA ALA A 193 2.03 14.18 -8.62
C ALA A 193 0.78 14.84 -8.05
N TYR A 194 -0.39 14.31 -8.35
CA TYR A 194 -1.61 14.88 -7.80
C TYR A 194 -2.67 13.82 -7.53
N TYR A 195 -3.51 14.12 -6.53
CA TYR A 195 -4.59 13.26 -6.10
C TYR A 195 -5.85 14.11 -5.90
N TYR A 196 -6.64 14.28 -6.94
CA TYR A 196 -7.91 15.01 -6.88
C TYR A 196 -9.07 14.03 -6.96
N ALA A 197 -9.80 13.90 -5.86
CA ALA A 197 -10.89 12.95 -5.73
C ALA A 197 -12.13 13.59 -5.09
N ARG A 198 -13.27 13.00 -5.35
CA ARG A 198 -14.51 13.35 -4.64
C ARG A 198 -14.38 13.04 -3.17
N ARG A 199 -15.19 13.74 -2.39
CA ARG A 199 -15.36 13.48 -0.98
C ARG A 199 -15.81 12.02 -0.76
N LEU A 200 -15.20 11.35 0.22
CA LEU A 200 -15.66 10.05 0.70
C LEU A 200 -16.97 10.19 1.49
N ASN A 201 -17.78 9.13 1.46
CA ASN A 201 -19.04 9.10 2.18
C ASN A 201 -18.83 8.91 3.69
N ILE A 202 -19.58 9.64 4.49
CA ILE A 202 -19.74 9.40 5.93
C ILE A 202 -20.49 8.06 6.08
N LYS A 203 -19.99 7.16 6.92
CA LYS A 203 -20.55 5.83 7.14
C LYS A 203 -21.53 5.78 8.31
N MET A 204 -21.38 6.69 9.26
CA MET A 204 -22.22 6.86 10.42
C MET A 204 -22.20 8.33 10.85
N GLU A 205 -23.35 8.85 11.28
CA GLU A 205 -23.44 10.23 11.78
C GLU A 205 -22.43 10.44 12.91
N PRO A 206 -21.61 11.51 12.84
CA PRO A 206 -20.57 11.78 13.84
C PRO A 206 -21.14 12.04 15.24
N GLY A 207 -20.37 11.73 16.29
CA GLY A 207 -20.72 12.05 17.68
C GLY A 207 -20.53 10.91 18.68
N THR A 208 -20.21 9.71 18.22
CA THR A 208 -19.90 8.56 19.09
C THR A 208 -18.54 7.95 18.74
N GLU A 209 -17.96 7.18 19.67
CA GLU A 209 -16.70 6.46 19.38
C GLU A 209 -16.91 5.40 18.28
N GLU A 210 -18.07 4.75 18.22
CA GLU A 210 -18.42 3.88 17.12
C GLU A 210 -18.42 4.62 15.78
N ALA A 211 -19.04 5.79 15.72
CA ALA A 211 -19.04 6.62 14.51
C ALA A 211 -17.63 7.05 14.12
N ARG A 212 -16.75 7.36 15.08
CA ARG A 212 -15.34 7.67 14.84
C ARG A 212 -14.63 6.50 14.19
N LEU A 213 -14.76 5.29 14.72
CA LEU A 213 -14.15 4.07 14.17
C LEU A 213 -14.75 3.68 12.81
N ARG A 214 -16.04 3.89 12.57
CA ARG A 214 -16.67 3.62 11.26
C ARG A 214 -16.25 4.64 10.20
N ASN A 215 -15.97 5.87 10.62
CA ASN A 215 -15.51 6.98 9.79
C ASN A 215 -13.99 7.19 9.88
N TRP A 216 -13.23 6.19 10.25
CA TRP A 216 -11.80 6.24 10.56
C TRP A 216 -10.95 7.02 9.54
N VAL A 217 -11.33 7.01 8.27
CA VAL A 217 -10.60 7.71 7.20
C VAL A 217 -10.57 9.24 7.37
N PHE A 218 -11.44 9.78 8.20
CA PHE A 218 -11.52 11.21 8.53
C PHE A 218 -10.86 11.59 9.85
N ASP A 219 -10.29 10.60 10.56
CA ASP A 219 -9.59 10.78 11.83
C ASP A 219 -8.09 10.65 11.61
N ILE A 220 -7.31 11.71 11.94
CA ILE A 220 -5.86 11.76 11.71
C ILE A 220 -5.15 10.61 12.43
N ALA A 221 -5.54 10.33 13.68
CA ALA A 221 -4.89 9.28 14.47
C ALA A 221 -5.10 7.88 13.86
N LEU A 222 -6.25 7.63 13.22
CA LEU A 222 -6.58 6.34 12.64
C LEU A 222 -6.10 6.16 11.20
N SER A 223 -5.95 7.27 10.46
CA SER A 223 -5.64 7.26 9.01
C SER A 223 -4.24 7.80 8.66
N GLY A 224 -3.65 8.64 9.50
CA GLY A 224 -2.45 9.41 9.17
C GLY A 224 -2.73 10.61 8.26
N ASP A 225 -3.99 11.03 8.17
CA ASP A 225 -4.51 12.02 7.23
C ASP A 225 -4.58 11.52 5.77
N ILE A 226 -5.25 12.28 4.90
CA ILE A 226 -5.42 11.90 3.48
C ILE A 226 -4.09 11.82 2.73
N ILE A 227 -3.08 12.56 3.16
CA ILE A 227 -1.75 12.52 2.54
C ILE A 227 -1.09 11.15 2.74
N VAL A 228 -1.35 10.47 3.85
CA VAL A 228 -0.87 9.11 4.15
C VAL A 228 -1.83 8.07 3.58
N GLU A 229 -3.13 8.19 3.87
CA GLU A 229 -4.09 7.14 3.55
C GLU A 229 -4.38 7.03 2.05
N GLN A 230 -4.58 8.16 1.36
CA GLN A 230 -4.95 8.17 -0.06
C GLN A 230 -3.80 8.58 -0.96
N ASN A 231 -3.14 9.69 -0.66
CA ASN A 231 -2.19 10.30 -1.57
C ASN A 231 -0.89 9.50 -1.71
N VAL A 232 -0.61 8.60 -0.77
CA VAL A 232 0.52 7.66 -0.82
C VAL A 232 0.58 6.88 -2.14
N HIS A 233 -0.54 6.63 -2.80
CA HIS A 233 -0.55 5.96 -4.11
C HIS A 233 0.31 6.69 -5.14
N MET A 234 0.19 8.02 -5.22
CA MET A 234 0.93 8.81 -6.22
C MET A 234 2.36 9.08 -5.77
N LEU A 235 2.57 9.27 -4.47
CA LEU A 235 3.91 9.43 -3.88
C LEU A 235 4.74 8.15 -4.00
N ASP A 236 4.11 6.99 -3.86
CA ASP A 236 4.75 5.69 -4.08
C ASP A 236 5.21 5.53 -5.55
N VAL A 237 4.38 5.93 -6.52
CA VAL A 237 4.76 5.90 -7.93
C VAL A 237 5.94 6.84 -8.20
N ALA A 238 5.96 8.04 -7.61
CA ALA A 238 7.10 8.95 -7.73
C ALA A 238 8.39 8.34 -7.15
N ASN A 239 8.32 7.75 -5.96
CA ASN A 239 9.44 7.03 -5.36
C ASN A 239 9.91 5.86 -6.24
N TRP A 240 9.00 5.14 -6.87
CA TRP A 240 9.30 4.04 -7.78
C TRP A 240 9.97 4.54 -9.07
N MET A 241 9.44 5.58 -9.70
CA MET A 241 10.04 6.21 -10.87
C MET A 241 11.48 6.63 -10.60
N LEU A 242 11.73 7.28 -9.45
CA LEU A 242 13.03 7.84 -9.09
C LEU A 242 13.97 6.86 -8.35
N LYS A 243 13.51 5.63 -8.05
CA LYS A 243 14.26 4.64 -7.22
C LYS A 243 14.80 5.26 -5.92
N SER A 244 14.08 6.19 -5.35
CA SER A 244 14.53 6.98 -4.21
C SER A 244 13.35 7.52 -3.41
N HIS A 245 13.65 8.25 -2.36
CA HIS A 245 12.71 8.98 -1.53
C HIS A 245 13.14 10.45 -1.42
N PRO A 246 12.24 11.37 -1.08
CA PRO A 246 12.60 12.78 -0.91
C PRO A 246 13.63 12.97 0.20
N LEU A 247 14.58 13.89 -0.03
CA LEU A 247 15.56 14.34 0.97
C LEU A 247 15.01 15.51 1.78
N ARG A 248 14.05 16.25 1.22
CA ARG A 248 13.45 17.44 1.82
C ARG A 248 12.04 17.62 1.27
N ALA A 249 11.16 18.18 2.09
CA ALA A 249 9.82 18.59 1.69
C ALA A 249 9.49 19.97 2.28
N CYS A 250 8.69 20.74 1.56
CA CYS A 250 8.07 21.97 2.04
C CYS A 250 6.65 22.02 1.52
N GLY A 251 5.69 22.27 2.39
CA GLY A 251 4.30 22.25 1.97
C GLY A 251 3.35 22.91 2.96
N THR A 252 2.12 22.97 2.54
CA THR A 252 0.98 23.48 3.32
C THR A 252 -0.27 22.71 2.91
N GLY A 253 -1.35 22.92 3.64
CA GLY A 253 -2.66 22.34 3.37
C GLY A 253 -3.68 22.92 4.33
N GLY A 254 -4.82 22.27 4.42
CA GLY A 254 -5.84 22.73 5.34
C GLY A 254 -7.11 21.91 5.29
N ARG A 255 -8.06 22.33 6.15
CA ARG A 255 -9.39 21.77 6.27
C ARG A 255 -10.40 22.88 6.10
N LYS A 256 -11.05 22.94 4.94
CA LYS A 256 -11.95 24.04 4.59
C LYS A 256 -13.25 23.59 3.90
N ALA A 257 -13.18 22.58 3.06
CA ALA A 257 -14.32 22.05 2.32
C ALA A 257 -15.04 20.91 3.06
N ARG A 258 -14.34 20.19 3.93
CA ARG A 258 -14.86 19.03 4.68
C ARG A 258 -14.69 19.23 6.19
N VAL A 259 -15.54 20.09 6.76
CA VAL A 259 -15.46 20.53 8.17
C VAL A 259 -16.43 19.82 9.10
N ASP A 260 -17.31 18.98 8.58
CA ASP A 260 -18.44 18.35 9.25
C ASP A 260 -18.14 16.93 9.80
N VAL A 261 -16.96 16.36 9.51
CA VAL A 261 -16.55 15.05 10.02
C VAL A 261 -15.05 14.98 10.22
N GLY A 262 -14.63 14.40 11.36
CA GLY A 262 -13.23 14.15 11.71
C GLY A 262 -12.37 15.41 11.81
N ASP A 263 -11.06 15.24 11.76
CA ASP A 263 -10.05 16.29 11.91
C ASP A 263 -9.01 16.30 10.77
N CYS A 264 -9.04 15.33 9.87
CA CYS A 264 -8.17 15.27 8.69
C CYS A 264 -8.30 16.54 7.82
N TRP A 265 -7.21 16.97 7.24
CA TRP A 265 -7.21 17.98 6.21
C TRP A 265 -7.88 17.46 4.93
N ASP A 266 -8.34 18.38 4.09
CA ASP A 266 -9.02 18.03 2.83
C ASP A 266 -8.23 18.41 1.58
N HIS A 267 -7.10 19.13 1.75
CA HIS A 267 -6.19 19.47 0.65
C HIS A 267 -4.75 19.65 1.14
N PHE A 268 -3.79 19.38 0.23
CA PHE A 268 -2.36 19.57 0.43
C PHE A 268 -1.71 20.14 -0.82
N VAL A 269 -0.66 20.96 -0.63
CA VAL A 269 0.29 21.39 -1.65
C VAL A 269 1.70 21.23 -1.06
N VAL A 270 2.53 20.42 -1.70
CA VAL A 270 3.85 20.07 -1.18
C VAL A 270 4.86 19.99 -2.32
N THR A 271 6.04 20.58 -2.13
CA THR A 271 7.19 20.36 -3.00
C THR A 271 8.15 19.41 -2.34
N TYR A 272 8.54 18.36 -3.05
CA TYR A 272 9.50 17.34 -2.63
C TYR A 272 10.80 17.49 -3.42
N TRP A 273 11.95 17.47 -2.74
CA TRP A 273 13.27 17.44 -3.35
C TRP A 273 13.88 16.05 -3.21
N TYR A 274 14.14 15.43 -4.32
CA TYR A 274 14.82 14.13 -4.45
C TYR A 274 16.33 14.29 -4.68
N PRO A 275 17.13 13.20 -4.64
CA PRO A 275 18.53 13.24 -5.08
C PRO A 275 18.68 13.78 -6.49
N ASN A 276 19.86 14.35 -6.79
CA ASN A 276 20.19 14.95 -8.07
C ASN A 276 19.32 16.16 -8.46
N ASP A 277 18.86 16.90 -7.44
CA ASP A 277 18.05 18.12 -7.58
C ASP A 277 16.71 17.93 -8.32
N VAL A 278 16.22 16.70 -8.42
CA VAL A 278 14.89 16.44 -8.99
C VAL A 278 13.80 16.95 -8.06
N ILE A 279 12.85 17.69 -8.61
CA ILE A 279 11.74 18.28 -7.87
C ILE A 279 10.43 17.61 -8.30
N ILE A 280 9.64 17.16 -7.33
CA ILE A 280 8.25 16.72 -7.54
C ILE A 280 7.33 17.73 -6.85
N ASP A 281 6.47 18.36 -7.65
CA ASP A 281 5.38 19.19 -7.16
C ASP A 281 4.14 18.34 -6.93
N PHE A 282 3.60 18.36 -5.70
CA PHE A 282 2.47 17.55 -5.30
C PHE A 282 1.30 18.40 -4.87
N SER A 283 0.10 18.04 -5.31
CA SER A 283 -1.13 18.66 -4.82
C SER A 283 -2.27 17.68 -4.72
N SER A 284 -3.16 17.87 -3.76
CA SER A 284 -4.32 17.01 -3.57
C SER A 284 -5.55 17.74 -3.06
N GLY A 285 -6.71 17.14 -3.30
CA GLY A 285 -7.99 17.58 -2.77
C GLY A 285 -8.99 16.44 -2.72
N GLN A 286 -9.62 16.25 -1.54
CA GLN A 286 -10.64 15.21 -1.33
C GLN A 286 -12.05 15.84 -1.23
N PHE A 287 -12.39 16.70 -2.16
CA PHE A 287 -13.67 17.41 -2.19
C PHE A 287 -14.07 17.87 -3.59
N VAL A 288 -13.28 17.52 -4.61
CA VAL A 288 -13.50 18.05 -5.95
C VAL A 288 -14.78 17.48 -6.57
N HIS A 289 -15.43 18.29 -7.39
CA HIS A 289 -16.66 17.91 -8.11
C HIS A 289 -16.44 17.69 -9.62
N ALA A 290 -15.29 18.17 -10.12
CA ALA A 290 -14.87 18.03 -11.51
C ALA A 290 -13.35 17.90 -11.57
N PHE A 291 -12.81 17.47 -12.71
CA PHE A 291 -11.36 17.29 -12.92
C PHE A 291 -10.72 16.34 -11.91
N GLU A 292 -11.45 15.26 -11.59
CA GLU A 292 -10.90 14.17 -10.78
C GLU A 292 -9.75 13.52 -11.54
N ASP A 293 -8.59 13.39 -10.88
CA ASP A 293 -7.44 12.74 -11.46
C ASP A 293 -6.43 12.33 -10.38
N LEU A 294 -5.82 11.19 -10.58
CA LEU A 294 -4.77 10.63 -9.74
C LEU A 294 -3.59 10.30 -10.66
N CYS A 295 -2.56 11.13 -10.63
CA CYS A 295 -1.48 11.07 -11.62
C CYS A 295 -0.11 11.25 -10.98
N THR A 296 0.88 10.60 -11.58
CA THR A 296 2.30 10.90 -11.39
C THR A 296 2.96 11.04 -12.75
N ARG A 297 3.58 12.20 -12.98
CA ARG A 297 4.27 12.56 -14.22
C ARG A 297 5.71 12.93 -13.92
N LEU A 298 6.62 12.49 -14.77
CA LEU A 298 8.04 12.82 -14.67
C LEU A 298 8.54 13.28 -16.05
N HIS A 299 9.21 14.44 -16.07
CA HIS A 299 9.90 14.97 -17.23
C HIS A 299 11.39 14.70 -17.07
N CYS A 300 11.99 14.13 -18.12
CA CYS A 300 13.39 13.79 -18.21
C CYS A 300 14.04 14.56 -19.36
N THR A 301 15.37 14.45 -19.51
CA THR A 301 16.12 15.23 -20.51
C THR A 301 15.77 14.89 -21.95
N THR A 302 15.29 13.68 -22.23
CA THR A 302 14.97 13.22 -23.60
C THR A 302 13.59 12.60 -23.73
N GLY A 303 12.70 12.80 -22.73
CA GLY A 303 11.34 12.29 -22.78
C GLY A 303 10.58 12.49 -21.50
N SER A 304 9.39 11.91 -21.45
CA SER A 304 8.50 12.02 -20.29
C SER A 304 7.73 10.72 -20.06
N ILE A 305 7.36 10.46 -18.82
CA ILE A 305 6.43 9.42 -18.42
C ILE A 305 5.23 10.06 -17.70
N ASP A 306 4.03 9.65 -18.06
CA ASP A 306 2.77 10.11 -17.50
C ASP A 306 1.90 8.91 -17.12
N THR A 307 1.44 8.86 -15.86
CA THR A 307 0.70 7.72 -15.34
C THR A 307 -0.55 8.17 -14.61
N HIS A 308 -1.71 7.77 -15.11
CA HIS A 308 -3.00 8.04 -14.47
C HIS A 308 -3.55 6.76 -13.85
N TYR A 309 -4.04 6.84 -12.61
CA TYR A 309 -4.57 5.69 -11.88
C TYR A 309 -5.87 5.14 -12.52
N GLY A 310 -6.65 5.98 -13.12
CA GLY A 310 -7.86 5.63 -13.88
C GLY A 310 -7.83 6.27 -15.26
N GLY A 311 -6.84 5.92 -16.10
CA GLY A 311 -6.67 6.57 -17.37
C GLY A 311 -5.46 6.03 -18.13
N GLU A 312 -4.83 6.87 -18.91
CA GLU A 312 -3.70 6.47 -19.75
C GLU A 312 -2.40 6.33 -18.94
N VAL A 313 -1.57 5.41 -19.38
CA VAL A 313 -0.15 5.34 -19.03
C VAL A 313 0.64 5.58 -20.30
N VAL A 314 1.48 6.60 -20.32
CA VAL A 314 2.20 7.04 -21.52
C VAL A 314 3.69 7.21 -21.21
N VAL A 315 4.54 6.68 -22.07
CA VAL A 315 5.97 7.00 -22.12
C VAL A 315 6.27 7.57 -23.50
N GLU A 316 6.90 8.73 -23.53
CA GLU A 316 7.26 9.43 -24.77
C GLU A 316 8.74 9.77 -24.73
N GLY A 317 9.55 9.01 -25.44
CA GLY A 317 10.98 9.24 -25.61
C GLY A 317 11.30 9.69 -27.04
N THR A 318 12.54 10.10 -27.27
CA THR A 318 12.99 10.54 -28.60
C THR A 318 13.06 9.42 -29.64
N SER A 319 13.18 8.16 -29.21
CA SER A 319 13.36 7.00 -30.08
C SER A 319 12.20 6.00 -30.02
N GLU A 320 11.43 6.01 -28.95
CA GLU A 320 10.32 5.06 -28.70
C GLU A 320 9.21 5.72 -27.88
N ALA A 321 7.97 5.37 -28.20
CA ALA A 321 6.80 5.68 -27.39
C ALA A 321 6.16 4.37 -26.89
N TYR A 322 5.60 4.40 -25.66
CA TYR A 322 4.78 3.33 -25.12
C TYR A 322 3.43 3.88 -24.73
N ARG A 323 2.39 3.40 -25.40
CA ARG A 323 0.99 3.81 -25.22
C ARG A 323 0.09 2.56 -25.20
N PRO A 324 0.00 1.85 -24.06
CA PRO A 324 -0.77 0.60 -23.98
C PRO A 324 -2.28 0.82 -24.07
N GLY A 325 -2.73 2.07 -24.00
CA GLY A 325 -4.14 2.47 -23.95
C GLY A 325 -4.54 2.97 -22.55
N ALA A 326 -5.83 3.27 -22.41
CA ALA A 326 -6.41 3.64 -21.13
C ALA A 326 -6.79 2.41 -20.31
N THR A 327 -6.60 2.50 -19.00
CA THR A 327 -7.17 1.54 -18.07
C THR A 327 -8.24 2.22 -17.21
N THR A 328 -9.40 1.61 -17.14
CA THR A 328 -10.49 2.03 -16.23
C THR A 328 -10.59 1.11 -15.01
N ALA A 329 -9.81 0.04 -15.00
CA ALA A 329 -9.89 -1.06 -14.04
C ALA A 329 -8.62 -1.27 -13.21
N ILE A 330 -7.70 -0.28 -13.16
CA ILE A 330 -6.41 -0.44 -12.46
C ILE A 330 -6.59 -0.84 -11.00
N TYR A 331 -7.65 -0.34 -10.37
CA TYR A 331 -8.01 -0.68 -9.01
C TYR A 331 -8.27 -2.18 -8.83
N GLN A 332 -8.96 -2.81 -9.77
CA GLN A 332 -9.26 -4.24 -9.72
C GLN A 332 -8.13 -5.09 -10.32
N GLU A 333 -7.65 -4.73 -11.51
CA GLU A 333 -6.59 -5.47 -12.21
C GLU A 333 -5.30 -5.50 -11.38
N GLY A 334 -4.91 -4.35 -10.80
CA GLY A 334 -3.75 -4.28 -9.93
C GLY A 334 -3.94 -5.05 -8.62
N ALA A 335 -5.14 -5.08 -8.02
CA ALA A 335 -5.42 -5.89 -6.85
C ALA A 335 -5.35 -7.39 -7.17
N VAL A 336 -5.91 -7.83 -8.29
CA VAL A 336 -5.81 -9.23 -8.75
C VAL A 336 -4.35 -9.63 -8.96
N ALA A 337 -3.57 -8.78 -9.65
CA ALA A 337 -2.16 -9.05 -9.88
C ALA A 337 -1.35 -9.10 -8.56
N ASN A 338 -1.66 -8.24 -7.59
CA ASN A 338 -1.06 -8.29 -6.25
C ASN A 338 -1.38 -9.59 -5.51
N ILE A 339 -2.64 -10.03 -5.56
CA ILE A 339 -3.08 -11.28 -4.93
C ILE A 339 -2.37 -12.49 -5.55
N GLN A 340 -2.28 -12.53 -6.88
CA GLN A 340 -1.58 -13.60 -7.59
C GLN A 340 -0.08 -13.60 -7.26
N ALA A 341 0.55 -12.43 -7.16
CA ALA A 341 1.95 -12.30 -6.79
C ALA A 341 2.19 -12.71 -5.33
N PHE A 342 1.31 -12.34 -4.39
CA PHE A 342 1.38 -12.82 -3.00
C PHE A 342 1.25 -14.33 -2.90
N HIS A 343 0.29 -14.92 -3.63
CA HIS A 343 0.06 -16.36 -3.62
C HIS A 343 1.26 -17.17 -4.21
N ALA A 344 2.01 -16.55 -5.11
CA ALA A 344 3.18 -17.16 -5.74
C ALA A 344 4.48 -17.01 -4.93
N ALA A 345 4.51 -16.12 -3.93
CA ALA A 345 5.68 -15.78 -3.12
C ALA A 345 5.84 -16.71 -1.92
#